data_97a4e2cd18b69c03e47d971d456264b6
#
_entry.id   97a4e2cd18b69c03e47d971d456264b6
#
_cell.length_a   1.000
_cell.length_b   1.000
_cell.length_c   1.000
_cell.angle_alpha   90.00
_cell.angle_beta   90.00
_cell.angle_gamma   90.00
#
_symmetry.space_group_name_H-M   'P 1'
#
loop_
_entity.id
_entity.type
_entity.pdbx_description
1 polymer ?
#
loop_
_entity_poly.entity_id
_entity_poly.type
_entity_poly.pdbx_seq_one_letter_code
_entity_poly.pdbx_strand_id
1 'polypeptide(L)'
;MTEQRILMAGDGDYSALDQYFDSIGSRKVLLVCGGSIRFQKINGYFLTLEERKGIKVVRFSDYAPNPLYESVVKGVKVLHETGCDTVVAVGGGSAMDVAKCIKLYSNMDDTVNYLKQEIVPNDIPFIAVP
;
A
#
# COMPACT_ATOMS: atom_id res chain seq x y z
N MET A 1 -14.65 -0.39 11.07
CA MET A 1 -14.55 0.67 10.05
C MET A 1 -13.10 0.84 9.65
N THR A 2 -12.84 0.91 8.37
CA THR A 2 -11.46 1.06 7.87
C THR A 2 -10.96 2.48 8.06
N GLU A 3 -9.81 2.62 8.66
CA GLU A 3 -9.15 3.90 8.82
C GLU A 3 -8.20 4.15 7.66
N GLN A 4 -8.33 5.32 7.03
CA GLN A 4 -7.39 5.81 6.03
C GLN A 4 -6.61 6.96 6.63
N ARG A 5 -5.28 6.93 6.47
CA ARG A 5 -4.43 8.00 6.95
C ARG A 5 -3.61 8.59 5.82
N ILE A 6 -3.49 9.91 5.84
CA ILE A 6 -2.62 10.67 4.94
C ILE A 6 -1.55 11.30 5.82
N LEU A 7 -0.28 10.97 5.55
CA LEU A 7 0.85 11.50 6.30
C LEU A 7 1.66 12.43 5.42
N MET A 8 1.86 13.64 5.88
CA MET A 8 2.68 14.65 5.21
C MET A 8 4.07 14.60 5.82
N ALA A 9 5.02 14.06 5.09
CA ALA A 9 6.39 13.84 5.57
C ALA A 9 7.44 14.54 4.70
N GLY A 10 7.13 15.77 4.27
CA GLY A 10 7.95 16.50 3.33
C GLY A 10 9.33 16.90 3.84
N ASP A 11 9.53 16.94 5.14
CA ASP A 11 10.80 17.31 5.76
C ASP A 11 11.73 16.12 6.00
N GLY A 12 11.29 14.90 5.67
CA GLY A 12 12.08 13.70 5.87
C GLY A 12 11.99 13.12 7.28
N ASP A 13 11.11 13.64 8.11
CA ASP A 13 10.85 13.05 9.43
C ASP A 13 9.70 12.05 9.31
N TYR A 14 10.02 10.77 9.41
CA TYR A 14 9.07 9.68 9.25
C TYR A 14 8.72 9.00 10.58
N SER A 15 8.95 9.67 11.70
CA SER A 15 8.63 9.12 13.02
C SER A 15 7.14 8.80 13.19
N ALA A 16 6.27 9.56 12.53
CA ALA A 16 4.83 9.29 12.55
C ALA A 16 4.50 7.95 11.89
N LEU A 17 5.23 7.57 10.84
CA LEU A 17 5.07 6.26 10.22
C LEU A 17 5.49 5.13 11.17
N ASP A 18 6.63 5.29 11.85
CA ASP A 18 7.08 4.30 12.83
C ASP A 18 6.02 4.10 13.92
N GLN A 19 5.49 5.20 14.44
CA GLN A 19 4.46 5.15 15.49
C GLN A 19 3.19 4.47 14.99
N TYR A 20 2.78 4.77 13.76
CA TYR A 20 1.58 4.18 13.20
C TYR A 20 1.75 2.67 12.99
N PHE A 21 2.87 2.24 12.42
CA PHE A 21 3.13 0.81 12.23
C PHE A 21 3.16 0.05 13.55
N ASP A 22 3.74 0.65 14.59
CA ASP A 22 3.74 0.05 15.92
C ASP A 22 2.31 -0.07 16.48
N SER A 23 1.49 0.96 16.27
CA SER A 23 0.12 0.98 16.81
C SER A 23 -0.78 -0.08 16.19
N ILE A 24 -0.55 -0.45 14.92
CA ILE A 24 -1.36 -1.45 14.22
C ILE A 24 -0.72 -2.84 14.22
N GLY A 25 0.50 -2.97 14.74
CA GLY A 25 1.21 -4.24 14.76
C GLY A 25 1.56 -4.77 13.37
N SER A 26 1.89 -3.89 12.43
CA SER A 26 2.20 -4.25 11.06
C SER A 26 3.43 -5.15 10.97
N ARG A 27 3.39 -6.19 10.15
CA ARG A 27 4.50 -7.11 9.95
C ARG A 27 4.97 -7.14 8.50
N LYS A 28 4.08 -6.93 7.56
CA LYS A 28 4.40 -6.94 6.13
C LYS A 28 3.56 -5.91 5.41
N VAL A 29 4.21 -5.01 4.71
CA VAL A 29 3.59 -3.86 4.05
C VAL A 29 3.64 -4.07 2.55
N LEU A 30 2.52 -3.85 1.86
CA LEU A 30 2.51 -3.70 0.41
C LEU A 30 2.71 -2.22 0.09
N LEU A 31 3.85 -1.89 -0.48
CA LEU A 31 4.21 -0.52 -0.85
C LEU A 31 3.88 -0.30 -2.33
N VAL A 32 2.83 0.45 -2.59
CA VAL A 32 2.43 0.83 -3.94
C VAL A 32 3.10 2.16 -4.28
N CYS A 33 4.00 2.14 -5.27
CA CYS A 33 4.80 3.30 -5.61
C CYS A 33 5.21 3.28 -7.07
N GLY A 34 5.49 4.45 -7.63
CA GLY A 34 6.10 4.55 -8.95
C GLY A 34 7.62 4.47 -8.88
N GLY A 35 8.27 4.39 -10.04
CA GLY A 35 9.73 4.30 -10.12
C GLY A 35 10.45 5.53 -9.57
N SER A 36 9.77 6.69 -9.53
CA SER A 36 10.36 7.93 -9.02
C SER A 36 10.66 7.90 -7.52
N ILE A 37 10.11 6.94 -6.78
CA ILE A 37 10.37 6.83 -5.34
C ILE A 37 11.88 6.70 -5.04
N ARG A 38 12.65 6.10 -5.94
CA ARG A 38 14.09 5.91 -5.76
C ARG A 38 14.86 7.22 -5.60
N PHE A 39 14.28 8.33 -6.03
CA PHE A 39 14.87 9.66 -5.89
C PHE A 39 14.37 10.42 -4.67
N GLN A 40 13.51 9.83 -3.85
CA GLN A 40 12.89 10.47 -2.70
C GLN A 40 13.47 9.93 -1.40
N LYS A 41 13.48 10.78 -0.37
CA LYS A 41 14.00 10.39 0.95
C LYS A 41 13.24 9.21 1.55
N ILE A 42 11.95 9.13 1.29
CA ILE A 42 11.11 8.05 1.83
C ILE A 42 11.55 6.67 1.33
N ASN A 43 12.23 6.59 0.18
CA ASN A 43 12.76 5.33 -0.30
C ASN A 43 13.74 4.72 0.72
N GLY A 44 14.62 5.55 1.30
CA GLY A 44 15.54 5.10 2.34
C GLY A 44 14.82 4.60 3.58
N TYR A 45 13.72 5.24 3.95
CA TYR A 45 12.89 4.79 5.06
C TYR A 45 12.43 3.34 4.85
N PHE A 46 11.86 3.04 3.68
CA PHE A 46 11.35 1.70 3.39
C PHE A 46 12.47 0.67 3.16
N LEU A 47 13.61 1.09 2.62
CA LEU A 47 14.76 0.18 2.44
C LEU A 47 15.32 -0.34 3.76
N THR A 48 15.21 0.45 4.83
CA THR A 48 15.74 0.08 6.15
C THR A 48 14.68 -0.40 7.12
N LEU A 49 13.42 -0.44 6.71
CA LEU A 49 12.31 -0.73 7.62
C LEU A 49 12.40 -2.14 8.21
N GLU A 50 12.77 -3.12 7.42
CA GLU A 50 12.90 -4.50 7.91
C GLU A 50 14.01 -4.61 8.94
N GLU A 51 15.17 -3.99 8.71
CA GLU A 51 16.28 -4.04 9.66
C GLU A 51 15.94 -3.33 10.97
N ARG A 52 15.28 -2.17 10.88
CA ARG A 52 14.99 -1.36 12.06
C ARG A 52 13.82 -1.86 12.88
N LYS A 53 12.76 -2.38 12.23
CA LYS A 53 11.51 -2.70 12.90
C LYS A 53 11.00 -4.11 12.63
N GLY A 54 11.71 -4.90 11.83
CA GLY A 54 11.27 -6.24 11.48
C GLY A 54 10.04 -6.26 10.57
N ILE A 55 9.72 -5.16 9.92
CA ILE A 55 8.58 -5.06 9.00
C ILE A 55 9.09 -5.29 7.58
N LYS A 56 8.58 -6.33 6.93
CA LYS A 56 8.93 -6.64 5.55
C LYS A 56 8.18 -5.72 4.60
N VAL A 57 8.83 -5.32 3.51
CA VAL A 57 8.25 -4.44 2.50
C VAL A 57 8.20 -5.17 1.17
N VAL A 58 7.01 -5.30 0.62
CA VAL A 58 6.79 -5.82 -0.74
C VAL A 58 6.41 -4.64 -1.62
N ARG A 59 7.21 -4.37 -2.65
CA ARG A 59 6.95 -3.25 -3.55
C ARG A 59 6.08 -3.68 -4.72
N PHE A 60 5.12 -2.85 -5.08
CA PHE A 60 4.29 -3.05 -6.24
C PHE A 60 4.28 -1.78 -7.09
N SER A 61 4.84 -1.87 -8.30
CA SER A 61 4.94 -0.74 -9.22
C SER A 61 4.43 -1.10 -10.63
N ASP A 62 3.79 -2.25 -10.77
CA ASP A 62 3.37 -2.76 -12.08
C ASP A 62 2.04 -2.15 -12.50
N TYR A 63 2.06 -0.84 -12.77
CA TYR A 63 0.90 -0.10 -13.25
C TYR A 63 1.34 1.10 -14.10
N ALA A 64 0.48 1.49 -15.05
CA ALA A 64 0.69 2.67 -15.88
C ALA A 64 0.16 3.93 -15.19
N PRO A 65 0.50 5.14 -15.68
CA PRO A 65 -0.05 6.39 -15.13
C PRO A 65 -1.58 6.48 -15.12
N ASN A 66 -2.25 5.81 -16.06
CA ASN A 66 -3.71 5.62 -16.03
C ASN A 66 -3.95 4.13 -15.81
N PRO A 67 -3.92 3.66 -14.54
CA PRO A 67 -3.90 2.23 -14.29
C PRO A 67 -5.18 1.54 -14.75
N LEU A 68 -4.99 0.40 -15.37
CA LEU A 68 -6.08 -0.46 -15.81
C LEU A 68 -6.52 -1.39 -14.68
N TYR A 69 -7.73 -1.91 -14.81
CA TYR A 69 -8.26 -2.87 -13.86
C TYR A 69 -7.33 -4.06 -13.67
N GLU A 70 -6.70 -4.55 -14.74
CA GLU A 70 -5.75 -5.68 -14.67
C GLU A 70 -4.56 -5.40 -13.77
N SER A 71 -4.08 -4.17 -13.74
CA SER A 71 -2.98 -3.78 -12.84
C SER A 71 -3.41 -3.90 -11.37
N VAL A 72 -4.63 -3.49 -11.07
CA VAL A 72 -5.18 -3.63 -9.71
C VAL A 72 -5.32 -5.10 -9.33
N VAL A 73 -5.80 -5.94 -10.23
CA VAL A 73 -5.94 -7.38 -9.99
C VAL A 73 -4.58 -8.00 -9.67
N LYS A 74 -3.53 -7.62 -10.41
CA LYS A 74 -2.16 -8.08 -10.09
C LYS A 74 -1.74 -7.67 -8.69
N GLY A 75 -2.05 -6.44 -8.29
CA GLY A 75 -1.71 -5.95 -6.95
C GLY A 75 -2.43 -6.73 -5.85
N VAL A 76 -3.70 -7.04 -6.04
CA VAL A 76 -4.46 -7.86 -5.08
C VAL A 76 -3.84 -9.24 -4.96
N LYS A 77 -3.43 -9.83 -6.08
CA LYS A 77 -2.78 -11.13 -6.08
C LYS A 77 -1.47 -11.09 -5.31
N VAL A 78 -0.65 -10.07 -5.52
CA VAL A 78 0.61 -9.90 -4.79
C VAL A 78 0.33 -9.76 -3.29
N LEU A 79 -0.67 -8.97 -2.92
CA LEU A 79 -1.07 -8.82 -1.52
C LEU A 79 -1.38 -10.17 -0.87
N HIS A 80 -2.17 -11.00 -1.54
CA HIS A 80 -2.58 -12.31 -1.03
C HIS A 80 -1.42 -13.30 -0.98
N GLU A 81 -0.64 -13.39 -2.06
CA GLU A 81 0.47 -14.35 -2.16
C GLU A 81 1.58 -14.05 -1.16
N THR A 82 1.82 -12.80 -0.86
CA THR A 82 2.87 -12.39 0.07
C THR A 82 2.39 -12.25 1.51
N GLY A 83 1.07 -12.25 1.73
CA GLY A 83 0.51 -12.13 3.07
C GLY A 83 0.68 -10.76 3.70
N CYS A 84 0.65 -9.69 2.90
CA CYS A 84 0.76 -8.34 3.42
C CYS A 84 -0.46 -7.98 4.29
N ASP A 85 -0.22 -7.29 5.38
CA ASP A 85 -1.26 -6.88 6.33
C ASP A 85 -1.57 -5.38 6.29
N THR A 86 -0.81 -4.62 5.54
CA THR A 86 -0.95 -3.17 5.45
C THR A 86 -0.66 -2.72 4.03
N VAL A 87 -1.41 -1.72 3.54
CA VAL A 87 -1.19 -1.12 2.22
C VAL A 87 -0.71 0.32 2.40
N VAL A 88 0.39 0.67 1.77
CA VAL A 88 0.95 2.02 1.79
C VAL A 88 1.08 2.51 0.35
N ALA A 89 0.56 3.71 0.09
CA ALA A 89 0.74 4.38 -1.20
C ALA A 89 1.71 5.54 -1.04
N VAL A 90 2.73 5.59 -1.90
CA VAL A 90 3.68 6.71 -1.93
C VAL A 90 3.69 7.29 -3.33
N GLY A 91 3.41 8.58 -3.44
CA GLY A 91 3.45 9.29 -4.71
C GLY A 91 2.14 9.98 -5.02
N GLY A 92 1.89 10.20 -6.31
CA GLY A 92 0.73 10.94 -6.78
C GLY A 92 -0.55 10.11 -6.86
N GLY A 93 -1.53 10.66 -7.62
CA GLY A 93 -2.87 10.09 -7.72
C GLY A 93 -2.93 8.65 -8.21
N SER A 94 -2.06 8.26 -9.17
CA SER A 94 -2.07 6.90 -9.70
C SER A 94 -1.72 5.86 -8.64
N ALA A 95 -0.68 6.13 -7.83
CA ALA A 95 -0.29 5.21 -6.75
C ALA A 95 -1.41 5.10 -5.72
N MET A 96 -2.00 6.22 -5.33
CA MET A 96 -3.09 6.24 -4.36
C MET A 96 -4.32 5.50 -4.86
N ASP A 97 -4.71 5.70 -6.12
CA ASP A 97 -5.87 5.05 -6.70
C ASP A 97 -5.68 3.54 -6.79
N VAL A 98 -4.53 3.09 -7.25
CA VAL A 98 -4.21 1.65 -7.33
C VAL A 98 -4.24 1.05 -5.93
N ALA A 99 -3.60 1.70 -4.96
CA ALA A 99 -3.54 1.19 -3.59
C ALA A 99 -4.92 1.09 -2.94
N LYS A 100 -5.77 2.10 -3.14
CA LYS A 100 -7.14 2.08 -2.63
C LYS A 100 -7.94 0.92 -3.20
N CYS A 101 -7.81 0.69 -4.50
CA CYS A 101 -8.51 -0.43 -5.15
C CYS A 101 -7.97 -1.78 -4.68
N ILE A 102 -6.67 -1.92 -4.52
CA ILE A 102 -6.08 -3.16 -3.99
C ILE A 102 -6.65 -3.47 -2.61
N LYS A 103 -6.68 -2.46 -1.74
CA LYS A 103 -7.28 -2.62 -0.42
C LYS A 103 -8.74 -3.01 -0.52
N LEU A 104 -9.51 -2.31 -1.33
CA LEU A 104 -10.95 -2.53 -1.48
C LEU A 104 -11.27 -3.95 -1.93
N TYR A 105 -10.52 -4.43 -2.93
CA TYR A 105 -10.78 -5.73 -3.53
C TYR A 105 -10.16 -6.91 -2.77
N SER A 106 -9.27 -6.65 -1.83
CA SER A 106 -8.51 -7.70 -1.13
C SER A 106 -9.39 -8.70 -0.39
N ASN A 107 -10.59 -8.31 0.00
CA ASN A 107 -11.52 -9.13 0.76
C ASN A 107 -12.69 -9.66 -0.11
N MET A 108 -12.59 -9.51 -1.42
CA MET A 108 -13.64 -9.90 -2.35
C MET A 108 -13.25 -11.19 -3.07
N ASP A 109 -14.22 -11.83 -3.74
CA ASP A 109 -14.01 -13.09 -4.44
C ASP A 109 -13.12 -12.86 -5.67
N ASP A 110 -11.96 -13.50 -5.74
CA ASP A 110 -11.00 -13.33 -6.82
C ASP A 110 -11.33 -14.16 -8.07
N THR A 111 -12.34 -15.00 -8.01
CA THR A 111 -12.79 -15.79 -9.17
C THR A 111 -13.82 -15.05 -10.04
N VAL A 112 -14.30 -13.90 -9.57
CA VAL A 112 -15.30 -13.08 -10.27
C VAL A 112 -14.75 -11.67 -10.41
N ASN A 113 -15.06 -10.99 -11.52
CA ASN A 113 -14.65 -9.60 -11.72
C ASN A 113 -15.11 -8.75 -10.53
N TYR A 114 -14.15 -8.04 -9.90
CA TYR A 114 -14.42 -7.23 -8.71
C TYR A 114 -15.48 -6.15 -8.95
N LEU A 115 -15.55 -5.61 -10.17
CA LEU A 115 -16.53 -4.57 -10.51
C LEU A 115 -17.98 -5.09 -10.54
N LYS A 116 -18.17 -6.40 -10.59
CA LYS A 116 -19.49 -7.04 -10.63
C LYS A 116 -19.95 -7.54 -9.26
N GLN A 117 -19.17 -7.31 -8.23
CA GLN A 117 -19.47 -7.77 -6.88
C GLN A 117 -19.90 -6.61 -6.00
N GLU A 118 -20.61 -6.93 -4.93
CA GLU A 118 -20.86 -5.97 -3.87
C GLU A 118 -19.57 -5.77 -3.09
N ILE A 119 -19.34 -4.52 -2.65
CA ILE A 119 -18.15 -4.17 -1.86
C ILE A 119 -18.27 -4.82 -0.48
N VAL A 120 -17.20 -5.55 -0.09
CA VAL A 120 -17.10 -6.15 1.24
C VAL A 120 -16.09 -5.32 2.03
N PRO A 121 -16.53 -4.56 3.05
CA PRO A 121 -15.60 -3.77 3.86
C PRO A 121 -14.54 -4.64 4.53
N ASN A 122 -13.36 -4.08 4.73
CA ASN A 122 -12.29 -4.76 5.45
C ASN A 122 -11.52 -3.76 6.30
N ASP A 123 -10.74 -4.29 7.24
CA ASP A 123 -9.99 -3.51 8.21
C ASP A 123 -8.49 -3.43 7.87
N ILE A 124 -8.09 -3.75 6.64
CA ILE A 124 -6.70 -3.62 6.24
C ILE A 124 -6.30 -2.16 6.32
N PRO A 125 -5.29 -1.82 7.13
CA PRO A 125 -4.82 -0.43 7.25
C PRO A 125 -4.29 0.09 5.93
N PHE A 126 -4.60 1.35 5.64
CA PHE A 126 -4.18 2.04 4.43
C PHE A 126 -3.56 3.38 4.81
N ILE A 127 -2.35 3.64 4.30
CA ILE A 127 -1.65 4.90 4.52
C ILE A 127 -1.29 5.48 3.16
N ALA A 128 -1.54 6.77 2.98
CA ALA A 128 -1.09 7.51 1.80
C ALA A 128 -0.04 8.54 2.21
N VAL A 129 1.08 8.54 1.50
CA VAL A 129 2.15 9.53 1.68
C VAL A 129 2.31 10.26 0.36
N PRO A 130 1.79 11.49 0.27
CA PRO A 130 1.83 12.27 -0.97
C PRO A 130 3.24 12.65 -1.40
#